data_a3c5e50e0027799c04238ea874c4f4ad
#
_entry.id   a3c5e50e0027799c04238ea874c4f4ad
#
_cell.length_a   1.000
_cell.length_b   1.000
_cell.length_c   1.000
_cell.angle_alpha   90.00
_cell.angle_beta   90.00
_cell.angle_gamma   90.00
#
_symmetry.space_group_name_H-M   'P 1'
#
loop_
_entity.id
_entity.type
_entity.pdbx_description
1 polymer ?
#
loop_
_entity_poly.entity_id
_entity_poly.type
_entity_poly.pdbx_seq_one_letter_code
_entity_poly.pdbx_strand_id
1 'polypeptide(L)'
;LRGEWAQARPGFEHAIAVTRAGNLPLLLPLSVVFSAWNLAQLGDASEALSRLREGEQLVERQVAAGYVGNLGWLYPWLGRAALSLGRLDDARRLGDRALESSPHQPGFAAHALHLLGEVAIHPDRFDAERGETHYRQALALAEPRGMRPLVAHCQFGLGKLYRRRGTREQAQKHFTTATTLYRAMDMPFWLEQAEAEMRQLQ
;
A
#
# COMPACT_ATOMS: atom_id res chain seq x y z
N LEU A 1 -8.93 2.21 4.68
CA LEU A 1 -8.61 0.95 3.97
C LEU A 1 -9.84 0.25 3.36
N ARG A 2 -11.06 0.69 3.71
CA ARG A 2 -12.30 0.13 3.14
C ARG A 2 -12.57 0.56 1.69
N GLY A 3 -11.85 1.57 1.17
CA GLY A 3 -12.08 2.11 -0.17
C GLY A 3 -13.00 3.34 -0.22
N GLU A 4 -13.36 3.90 0.92
CA GLU A 4 -14.24 5.07 1.07
C GLU A 4 -13.45 6.38 0.88
N TRP A 5 -12.77 6.50 -0.27
CA TRP A 5 -11.77 7.56 -0.51
C TRP A 5 -12.36 8.97 -0.46
N ALA A 6 -13.53 9.18 -1.06
CA ALA A 6 -14.18 10.49 -1.10
C ALA A 6 -14.63 10.94 0.31
N GLN A 7 -15.10 10.01 1.13
CA GLN A 7 -15.51 10.29 2.51
C GLN A 7 -14.32 10.58 3.43
N ALA A 8 -13.15 9.97 3.14
CA ALA A 8 -11.92 10.15 3.94
C ALA A 8 -11.24 11.52 3.68
N ARG A 9 -11.38 12.11 2.47
CA ARG A 9 -10.70 13.35 2.08
C ARG A 9 -10.90 14.51 3.07
N PRO A 10 -12.13 14.89 3.47
CA PRO A 10 -12.31 15.99 4.42
C PRO A 10 -11.62 15.74 5.78
N GLY A 11 -11.60 14.49 6.23
CA GLY A 11 -10.93 14.10 7.47
C GLY A 11 -9.41 14.32 7.40
N PHE A 12 -8.77 13.98 6.28
CA PHE A 12 -7.34 14.23 6.08
C PHE A 12 -7.02 15.72 6.00
N GLU A 13 -7.82 16.50 5.27
CA GLU A 13 -7.62 17.96 5.20
C GLU A 13 -7.77 18.62 6.58
N HIS A 14 -8.76 18.22 7.35
CA HIS A 14 -8.93 18.68 8.73
C HIS A 14 -7.73 18.28 9.60
N ALA A 15 -7.28 17.03 9.55
CA ALA A 15 -6.13 16.56 10.32
C ALA A 15 -4.85 17.33 9.96
N ILE A 16 -4.61 17.62 8.69
CA ILE A 16 -3.48 18.43 8.23
C ILE A 16 -3.59 19.87 8.78
N ALA A 17 -4.76 20.47 8.71
CA ALA A 17 -4.98 21.82 9.23
C ALA A 17 -4.71 21.90 10.75
N VAL A 18 -5.25 20.97 11.52
CA VAL A 18 -5.06 20.91 12.99
C VAL A 18 -3.60 20.66 13.36
N THR A 19 -2.93 19.71 12.68
CA THR A 19 -1.52 19.39 13.00
C THR A 19 -0.56 20.52 12.62
N ARG A 20 -0.86 21.28 11.56
CA ARG A 20 -0.10 22.50 11.21
C ARG A 20 -0.34 23.62 12.22
N ALA A 21 -1.60 23.92 12.55
CA ALA A 21 -1.93 24.99 13.50
C ALA A 21 -1.39 24.69 14.91
N GLY A 22 -1.42 23.42 15.32
CA GLY A 22 -0.89 22.97 16.62
C GLY A 22 0.62 22.78 16.65
N ASN A 23 1.33 23.01 15.54
CA ASN A 23 2.78 22.75 15.40
C ASN A 23 3.17 21.35 15.91
N LEU A 24 2.48 20.31 15.37
CA LEU A 24 2.67 18.91 15.76
C LEU A 24 3.56 18.15 14.75
N PRO A 25 4.89 18.30 14.82
CA PRO A 25 5.81 17.84 13.77
C PRO A 25 5.85 16.32 13.61
N LEU A 26 5.45 15.56 14.63
CA LEU A 26 5.40 14.11 14.59
C LEU A 26 4.11 13.56 13.94
N LEU A 27 3.03 14.31 13.99
CA LEU A 27 1.72 13.88 13.49
C LEU A 27 1.44 14.40 12.07
N LEU A 28 1.98 15.54 11.71
CA LEU A 28 1.78 16.15 10.39
C LEU A 28 2.21 15.21 9.23
N PRO A 29 3.39 14.56 9.28
CA PRO A 29 3.78 13.64 8.22
C PRO A 29 2.77 12.51 8.00
N LEU A 30 2.20 11.97 9.07
CA LEU A 30 1.20 10.91 8.99
C LEU A 30 -0.02 11.37 8.18
N SER A 31 -0.57 12.53 8.53
CA SER A 31 -1.76 13.08 7.87
C SER A 31 -1.51 13.39 6.39
N VAL A 32 -0.34 13.97 6.08
CA VAL A 32 0.05 14.31 4.69
C VAL A 32 0.27 13.07 3.84
N VAL A 33 0.97 12.07 4.38
CA VAL A 33 1.27 10.81 3.67
C VAL A 33 -0.01 10.04 3.31
N PHE A 34 -0.95 9.91 4.25
CA PHE A 34 -2.23 9.26 3.97
C PHE A 34 -3.10 10.07 3.02
N SER A 35 -3.07 11.41 3.11
CA SER A 35 -3.75 12.30 2.16
C SER A 35 -3.22 12.11 0.74
N ALA A 36 -1.90 11.98 0.55
CA ALA A 36 -1.29 11.75 -0.75
C ALA A 36 -1.84 10.47 -1.43
N TRP A 37 -1.91 9.38 -0.67
CA TRP A 37 -2.47 8.13 -1.20
C TRP A 37 -3.98 8.24 -1.46
N ASN A 38 -4.73 8.86 -0.56
CA ASN A 38 -6.18 9.09 -0.74
C ASN A 38 -6.46 9.88 -2.03
N LEU A 39 -5.75 10.97 -2.27
CA LEU A 39 -5.89 11.79 -3.48
C LEU A 39 -5.52 11.02 -4.75
N ALA A 40 -4.46 10.20 -4.70
CA ALA A 40 -4.08 9.35 -5.81
C ALA A 40 -5.19 8.33 -6.16
N GLN A 41 -5.88 7.77 -5.16
CA GLN A 41 -7.02 6.87 -5.37
C GLN A 41 -8.26 7.59 -5.94
N LEU A 42 -8.42 8.88 -5.66
CA LEU A 42 -9.48 9.72 -6.23
C LEU A 42 -9.19 10.18 -7.66
N GLY A 43 -7.99 9.92 -8.18
CA GLY A 43 -7.56 10.38 -9.50
C GLY A 43 -7.09 11.83 -9.54
N ASP A 44 -6.97 12.51 -8.39
CA ASP A 44 -6.46 13.87 -8.28
C ASP A 44 -4.92 13.88 -8.32
N ALA A 45 -4.38 13.56 -9.49
CA ALA A 45 -2.95 13.31 -9.68
C ALA A 45 -2.07 14.51 -9.33
N SER A 46 -2.53 15.74 -9.61
CA SER A 46 -1.75 16.96 -9.35
C SER A 46 -1.59 17.20 -7.84
N GLU A 47 -2.69 17.15 -7.10
CA GLU A 47 -2.67 17.37 -5.67
C GLU A 47 -1.99 16.20 -4.94
N ALA A 48 -2.23 14.94 -5.39
CA ALA A 48 -1.55 13.76 -4.87
C ALA A 48 -0.03 13.87 -5.02
N LEU A 49 0.47 14.33 -6.17
CA LEU A 49 1.90 14.53 -6.40
C LEU A 49 2.48 15.64 -5.50
N SER A 50 1.74 16.72 -5.29
CA SER A 50 2.12 17.78 -4.36
C SER A 50 2.25 17.26 -2.93
N ARG A 51 1.24 16.51 -2.46
CA ARG A 51 1.23 15.86 -1.14
C ARG A 51 2.31 14.80 -0.99
N LEU A 52 2.59 14.03 -2.05
CA LEU A 52 3.68 13.05 -2.05
C LEU A 52 5.03 13.72 -1.77
N ARG A 53 5.33 14.81 -2.50
CA ARG A 53 6.57 15.58 -2.30
C ARG A 53 6.66 16.22 -0.93
N GLU A 54 5.56 16.81 -0.45
CA GLU A 54 5.48 17.36 0.92
C GLU A 54 5.72 16.26 1.94
N GLY A 55 5.08 15.10 1.77
CA GLY A 55 5.23 13.94 2.66
C GLY A 55 6.67 13.45 2.74
N GLU A 56 7.37 13.31 1.60
CA GLU A 56 8.80 12.93 1.58
C GLU A 56 9.65 13.95 2.34
N GLN A 57 9.47 15.26 2.10
CA GLN A 57 10.21 16.31 2.80
C GLN A 57 9.97 16.30 4.31
N LEU A 58 8.73 16.05 4.75
CA LEU A 58 8.40 15.96 6.16
C LEU A 58 9.04 14.74 6.83
N VAL A 59 9.03 13.59 6.15
CA VAL A 59 9.70 12.37 6.61
C VAL A 59 11.22 12.58 6.70
N GLU A 60 11.84 13.22 5.72
CA GLU A 60 13.28 13.54 5.75
C GLU A 60 13.65 14.47 6.90
N ARG A 61 12.80 15.46 7.22
CA ARG A 61 12.98 16.32 8.40
C ARG A 61 12.89 15.51 9.70
N GLN A 62 11.96 14.54 9.79
CA GLN A 62 11.90 13.64 10.96
C GLN A 62 13.19 12.84 11.11
N VAL A 63 13.71 12.28 10.02
CA VAL A 63 14.98 11.54 10.02
C VAL A 63 16.13 12.43 10.50
N ALA A 64 16.24 13.64 9.96
CA ALA A 64 17.27 14.60 10.36
C ALA A 64 17.18 15.01 11.83
N ALA A 65 15.97 14.99 12.40
CA ALA A 65 15.73 15.26 13.83
C ALA A 65 15.86 14.01 14.72
N GLY A 66 16.25 12.84 14.15
CA GLY A 66 16.42 11.58 14.89
C GLY A 66 15.12 10.80 15.15
N TYR A 67 13.99 11.20 14.60
CA TYR A 67 12.72 10.49 14.74
C TYR A 67 12.57 9.40 13.66
N VAL A 68 13.04 8.18 13.97
CA VAL A 68 13.09 7.08 13.00
C VAL A 68 12.09 5.94 13.27
N GLY A 69 11.41 5.96 14.42
CA GLY A 69 10.61 4.83 14.88
C GLY A 69 9.37 4.50 14.03
N ASN A 70 8.87 5.42 13.21
CA ASN A 70 7.68 5.26 12.38
C ASN A 70 7.97 5.22 10.87
N LEU A 71 9.23 5.25 10.46
CA LEU A 71 9.62 5.30 9.04
C LEU A 71 9.12 4.09 8.26
N GLY A 72 9.24 2.89 8.84
CA GLY A 72 8.73 1.66 8.26
C GLY A 72 7.22 1.66 8.04
N TRP A 73 6.49 2.55 8.72
CA TRP A 73 5.07 2.79 8.51
C TRP A 73 4.81 3.86 7.44
N LEU A 74 5.56 4.97 7.43
CA LEU A 74 5.33 6.09 6.51
C LEU A 74 5.73 5.79 5.06
N TYR A 75 6.89 5.19 4.87
CA TYR A 75 7.41 4.92 3.52
C TYR A 75 6.51 4.02 2.65
N PRO A 76 5.90 2.93 3.16
CA PRO A 76 5.00 2.11 2.32
C PRO A 76 3.79 2.88 1.81
N TRP A 77 3.28 3.84 2.56
CA TRP A 77 2.13 4.64 2.14
C TRP A 77 2.50 5.71 1.11
N LEU A 78 3.67 6.34 1.26
CA LEU A 78 4.25 7.18 0.20
C LEU A 78 4.48 6.37 -1.08
N GLY A 79 5.02 5.16 -0.94
CA GLY A 79 5.23 4.26 -2.06
C GLY A 79 3.93 3.86 -2.76
N ARG A 80 2.83 3.65 -2.01
CA ARG A 80 1.51 3.39 -2.60
C ARG A 80 0.97 4.59 -3.37
N ALA A 81 1.16 5.81 -2.84
CA ALA A 81 0.80 7.03 -3.56
C ALA A 81 1.61 7.15 -4.86
N ALA A 82 2.93 6.92 -4.79
CA ALA A 82 3.81 6.93 -5.96
C ALA A 82 3.39 5.87 -6.99
N LEU A 83 3.09 4.64 -6.55
CA LEU A 83 2.62 3.55 -7.43
C LEU A 83 1.31 3.92 -8.14
N SER A 84 0.33 4.47 -7.41
CA SER A 84 -0.95 4.91 -7.97
C SER A 84 -0.79 6.05 -8.98
N LEU A 85 0.28 6.83 -8.88
CA LEU A 85 0.67 7.89 -9.82
C LEU A 85 1.55 7.38 -10.99
N GLY A 86 1.76 6.07 -11.12
CA GLY A 86 2.62 5.49 -12.16
C GLY A 86 4.12 5.71 -11.95
N ARG A 87 4.54 6.21 -10.79
CA ARG A 87 5.94 6.50 -10.45
C ARG A 87 6.64 5.26 -9.86
N LEU A 88 6.88 4.26 -10.71
CA LEU A 88 7.35 2.94 -10.29
C LEU A 88 8.71 2.95 -9.59
N ASP A 89 9.65 3.78 -10.07
CA ASP A 89 10.99 3.87 -9.47
C ASP A 89 10.94 4.48 -8.06
N ASP A 90 10.10 5.52 -7.87
CA ASP A 90 9.87 6.09 -6.54
C ASP A 90 9.17 5.11 -5.61
N ALA A 91 8.14 4.40 -6.10
CA ALA A 91 7.43 3.41 -5.32
C ALA A 91 8.38 2.29 -4.85
N ARG A 92 9.27 1.81 -5.73
CA ARG A 92 10.29 0.82 -5.39
C ARG A 92 11.26 1.36 -4.35
N ARG A 93 11.87 2.53 -4.61
CA ARG A 93 12.80 3.18 -3.69
C ARG A 93 12.20 3.35 -2.29
N LEU A 94 10.94 3.78 -2.20
CA LEU A 94 10.23 3.95 -0.93
C LEU A 94 9.94 2.61 -0.25
N GLY A 95 9.65 1.56 -1.01
CA GLY A 95 9.50 0.19 -0.50
C GLY A 95 10.79 -0.35 0.09
N ASP A 96 11.92 -0.17 -0.60
CA ASP A 96 13.24 -0.59 -0.14
C ASP A 96 13.62 0.16 1.16
N ARG A 97 13.44 1.49 1.21
CA ARG A 97 13.65 2.30 2.43
C ARG A 97 12.76 1.87 3.60
N ALA A 98 11.54 1.44 3.32
CA ALA A 98 10.64 0.92 4.35
C ALA A 98 11.17 -0.37 4.99
N LEU A 99 11.72 -1.29 4.18
CA LEU A 99 12.35 -2.52 4.69
C LEU A 99 13.59 -2.21 5.53
N GLU A 100 14.48 -1.36 5.03
CA GLU A 100 15.67 -0.91 5.75
C GLU A 100 15.36 -0.26 7.10
N SER A 101 14.23 0.47 7.16
CA SER A 101 13.77 1.14 8.38
C SER A 101 13.00 0.24 9.33
N SER A 102 12.80 -1.04 9.01
CA SER A 102 11.93 -1.94 9.77
C SER A 102 12.63 -3.24 10.26
N PRO A 103 13.91 -3.22 10.67
CA PRO A 103 14.64 -4.46 10.98
C PRO A 103 14.02 -5.27 12.12
N HIS A 104 13.32 -4.60 13.04
CA HIS A 104 12.68 -5.21 14.20
C HIS A 104 11.16 -4.98 14.24
N GLN A 105 10.55 -4.56 13.12
CA GLN A 105 9.14 -4.20 13.01
C GLN A 105 8.47 -5.03 11.91
N PRO A 106 8.27 -6.34 12.12
CA PRO A 106 7.81 -7.25 11.07
C PRO A 106 6.44 -6.88 10.48
N GLY A 107 5.58 -6.19 11.23
CA GLY A 107 4.31 -5.67 10.71
C GLY A 107 4.54 -4.58 9.65
N PHE A 108 5.50 -3.69 9.86
CA PHE A 108 5.83 -2.66 8.87
C PHE A 108 6.57 -3.26 7.66
N ALA A 109 7.48 -4.20 7.91
CA ALA A 109 8.15 -4.94 6.84
C ALA A 109 7.15 -5.68 5.94
N ALA A 110 6.07 -6.24 6.49
CA ALA A 110 5.02 -6.88 5.72
C ALA A 110 4.31 -5.91 4.75
N HIS A 111 4.05 -4.67 5.18
CA HIS A 111 3.49 -3.64 4.30
C HIS A 111 4.46 -3.21 3.19
N ALA A 112 5.75 -3.11 3.50
CA ALA A 112 6.79 -2.79 2.53
C ALA A 112 6.92 -3.89 1.46
N LEU A 113 6.97 -5.14 1.89
CA LEU A 113 7.01 -6.31 0.99
C LEU A 113 5.77 -6.39 0.10
N HIS A 114 4.58 -6.12 0.63
CA HIS A 114 3.38 -6.05 -0.18
C HIS A 114 3.50 -4.98 -1.27
N LEU A 115 3.94 -3.78 -0.94
CA LEU A 115 4.18 -2.70 -1.91
C LEU A 115 5.18 -3.13 -2.99
N LEU A 116 6.31 -3.73 -2.61
CA LEU A 116 7.31 -4.22 -3.56
C LEU A 116 6.75 -5.33 -4.46
N GLY A 117 5.85 -6.16 -3.94
CA GLY A 117 5.08 -7.13 -4.73
C GLY A 117 4.20 -6.43 -5.77
N GLU A 118 3.46 -5.40 -5.39
CA GLU A 118 2.64 -4.61 -6.33
C GLU A 118 3.48 -3.93 -7.41
N VAL A 119 4.63 -3.37 -7.05
CA VAL A 119 5.59 -2.78 -8.00
C VAL A 119 6.12 -3.83 -8.98
N ALA A 120 6.49 -5.02 -8.48
CA ALA A 120 7.03 -6.10 -9.30
C ALA A 120 6.03 -6.66 -10.31
N ILE A 121 4.74 -6.68 -9.97
CA ILE A 121 3.69 -7.14 -10.90
C ILE A 121 3.05 -6.02 -11.73
N HIS A 122 3.58 -4.80 -11.67
CA HIS A 122 3.03 -3.71 -12.48
C HIS A 122 3.12 -4.04 -13.99
N PRO A 123 2.10 -3.66 -14.80
CA PRO A 123 2.08 -3.96 -16.23
C PRO A 123 3.36 -3.60 -16.98
N ASP A 124 3.95 -2.45 -16.69
CA ASP A 124 5.11 -1.93 -17.42
C ASP A 124 6.44 -2.64 -17.08
N ARG A 125 6.51 -3.34 -15.96
CA ARG A 125 7.75 -3.98 -15.46
C ARG A 125 7.50 -5.31 -14.79
N PHE A 126 6.69 -6.15 -15.41
CA PHE A 126 6.26 -7.41 -14.82
C PHE A 126 7.40 -8.40 -14.57
N ASP A 127 7.69 -8.62 -13.29
CA ASP A 127 8.62 -9.62 -12.78
C ASP A 127 7.86 -10.57 -11.83
N ALA A 128 7.42 -11.69 -12.37
CA ALA A 128 6.59 -12.64 -11.63
C ALA A 128 7.35 -13.30 -10.47
N GLU A 129 8.63 -13.56 -10.60
CA GLU A 129 9.43 -14.24 -9.59
C GLU A 129 9.62 -13.34 -8.37
N ARG A 130 10.02 -12.09 -8.59
CA ARG A 130 10.12 -11.11 -7.52
C ARG A 130 8.77 -10.81 -6.88
N GLY A 131 7.71 -10.66 -7.68
CA GLY A 131 6.38 -10.41 -7.17
C GLY A 131 5.89 -11.53 -6.26
N GLU A 132 6.06 -12.79 -6.68
CA GLU A 132 5.69 -13.96 -5.89
C GLU A 132 6.49 -14.01 -4.57
N THR A 133 7.81 -13.80 -4.65
CA THR A 133 8.70 -13.79 -3.48
C THR A 133 8.27 -12.75 -2.46
N HIS A 134 8.04 -11.52 -2.90
CA HIS A 134 7.62 -10.45 -2.00
C HIS A 134 6.26 -10.70 -1.35
N TYR A 135 5.25 -11.16 -2.11
CA TYR A 135 3.95 -11.48 -1.54
C TYR A 135 4.02 -12.64 -0.53
N ARG A 136 4.80 -13.69 -0.82
CA ARG A 136 4.96 -14.82 0.11
C ARG A 136 5.67 -14.38 1.40
N GLN A 137 6.70 -13.55 1.30
CA GLN A 137 7.37 -12.98 2.47
C GLN A 137 6.42 -12.08 3.28
N ALA A 138 5.61 -11.25 2.60
CA ALA A 138 4.60 -10.43 3.27
C ALA A 138 3.58 -11.28 4.02
N LEU A 139 3.08 -12.38 3.41
CA LEU A 139 2.17 -13.33 4.05
C LEU A 139 2.79 -13.98 5.28
N ALA A 140 4.02 -14.47 5.17
CA ALA A 140 4.74 -15.09 6.29
C ALA A 140 4.87 -14.18 7.52
N LEU A 141 4.92 -12.86 7.30
CA LEU A 141 4.93 -11.87 8.37
C LEU A 141 3.53 -11.47 8.84
N ALA A 142 2.57 -11.39 7.95
CA ALA A 142 1.24 -10.87 8.22
C ALA A 142 0.30 -11.90 8.89
N GLU A 143 0.35 -13.17 8.46
CA GLU A 143 -0.54 -14.23 8.95
C GLU A 143 -0.39 -14.49 10.46
N PRO A 144 0.83 -14.72 11.01
CA PRO A 144 1.00 -14.94 12.44
C PRO A 144 0.59 -13.74 13.31
N ARG A 145 0.47 -12.55 12.69
CA ARG A 145 0.10 -11.30 13.38
C ARG A 145 -1.35 -10.92 13.23
N GLY A 146 -2.16 -11.75 12.59
CA GLY A 146 -3.56 -11.49 12.38
C GLY A 146 -3.85 -10.25 11.51
N MET A 147 -2.92 -9.86 10.61
CA MET A 147 -3.07 -8.69 9.72
C MET A 147 -4.00 -9.01 8.54
N ARG A 148 -5.23 -9.44 8.86
CA ARG A 148 -6.20 -9.96 7.90
C ARG A 148 -6.38 -9.10 6.63
N PRO A 149 -6.48 -7.75 6.69
CA PRO A 149 -6.57 -6.93 5.48
C PRO A 149 -5.34 -7.08 4.58
N LEU A 150 -4.14 -7.10 5.16
CA LEU A 150 -2.91 -7.25 4.39
C LEU A 150 -2.79 -8.64 3.76
N VAL A 151 -3.20 -9.69 4.50
CA VAL A 151 -3.28 -11.06 3.97
C VAL A 151 -4.20 -11.10 2.75
N ALA A 152 -5.39 -10.49 2.83
CA ALA A 152 -6.32 -10.41 1.70
C ALA A 152 -5.71 -9.69 0.50
N HIS A 153 -5.01 -8.58 0.72
CA HIS A 153 -4.33 -7.84 -0.36
C HIS A 153 -3.18 -8.65 -0.99
N CYS A 154 -2.39 -9.38 -0.19
CA CYS A 154 -1.36 -10.28 -0.71
C CYS A 154 -1.96 -11.42 -1.55
N GLN A 155 -3.05 -12.02 -1.09
CA GLN A 155 -3.76 -13.06 -1.83
C GLN A 155 -4.32 -12.50 -3.15
N PHE A 156 -4.87 -11.29 -3.13
CA PHE A 156 -5.33 -10.61 -4.34
C PHE A 156 -4.18 -10.34 -5.33
N GLY A 157 -3.03 -9.87 -4.83
CA GLY A 157 -1.83 -9.65 -5.64
C GLY A 157 -1.30 -10.93 -6.29
N LEU A 158 -1.24 -12.03 -5.54
CA LEU A 158 -0.88 -13.35 -6.07
C LEU A 158 -1.88 -13.84 -7.14
N GLY A 159 -3.17 -13.62 -6.92
CA GLY A 159 -4.19 -13.93 -7.92
C GLY A 159 -3.94 -13.21 -9.25
N LYS A 160 -3.66 -11.90 -9.22
CA LYS A 160 -3.30 -11.10 -10.40
C LYS A 160 -2.00 -11.61 -11.06
N LEU A 161 -0.99 -11.94 -10.27
CA LEU A 161 0.27 -12.49 -10.74
C LEU A 161 0.06 -13.80 -11.51
N TYR A 162 -0.64 -14.76 -10.91
CA TYR A 162 -0.86 -16.07 -11.52
C TYR A 162 -1.79 -16.00 -12.74
N ARG A 163 -2.78 -15.10 -12.74
CA ARG A 163 -3.59 -14.82 -13.93
C ARG A 163 -2.70 -14.38 -15.11
N ARG A 164 -1.76 -13.45 -14.88
CA ARG A 164 -0.83 -12.97 -15.91
C ARG A 164 0.16 -14.03 -16.36
N ARG A 165 0.50 -15.00 -15.51
CA ARG A 165 1.32 -16.17 -15.86
C ARG A 165 0.54 -17.24 -16.64
N GLY A 166 -0.77 -17.09 -16.78
CA GLY A 166 -1.63 -18.09 -17.42
C GLY A 166 -1.93 -19.32 -16.54
N THR A 167 -1.59 -19.29 -15.26
CA THR A 167 -1.86 -20.37 -14.30
C THR A 167 -3.22 -20.17 -13.63
N ARG A 168 -4.29 -20.44 -14.41
CA ARG A 168 -5.68 -20.17 -14.06
C ARG A 168 -6.11 -20.76 -12.71
N GLU A 169 -5.77 -22.01 -12.45
CA GLU A 169 -6.16 -22.68 -11.20
C GLU A 169 -5.58 -22.00 -9.96
N GLN A 170 -4.30 -21.63 -10.02
CA GLN A 170 -3.64 -20.91 -8.94
C GLN A 170 -4.25 -19.51 -8.76
N ALA A 171 -4.51 -18.80 -9.85
CA ALA A 171 -5.17 -17.49 -9.79
C ALA A 171 -6.54 -17.60 -9.13
N GLN A 172 -7.35 -18.58 -9.52
CA GLN A 172 -8.67 -18.84 -8.94
C GLN A 172 -8.60 -19.08 -7.42
N LYS A 173 -7.66 -19.93 -6.98
CA LYS A 173 -7.46 -20.23 -5.55
C LYS A 173 -7.17 -18.96 -4.75
N HIS A 174 -6.25 -18.14 -5.24
CA HIS A 174 -5.84 -16.92 -4.53
C HIS A 174 -6.96 -15.86 -4.53
N PHE A 175 -7.68 -15.67 -5.64
CA PHE A 175 -8.83 -14.76 -5.67
C PHE A 175 -9.96 -15.24 -4.76
N THR A 176 -10.24 -16.54 -4.70
CA THR A 176 -11.24 -17.10 -3.79
C THR A 176 -10.91 -16.81 -2.33
N THR A 177 -9.64 -16.95 -1.95
CA THR A 177 -9.18 -16.61 -0.60
C THR A 177 -9.33 -15.11 -0.31
N ALA A 178 -8.92 -14.26 -1.26
CA ALA A 178 -9.03 -12.81 -1.11
C ALA A 178 -10.49 -12.35 -0.97
N THR A 179 -11.40 -12.82 -1.83
CA THR A 179 -12.82 -12.47 -1.80
C THR A 179 -13.50 -12.92 -0.50
N THR A 180 -13.15 -14.12 0.00
CA THR A 180 -13.64 -14.61 1.29
C THR A 180 -13.22 -13.69 2.43
N LEU A 181 -11.96 -13.27 2.45
CA LEU A 181 -11.44 -12.36 3.49
C LEU A 181 -12.06 -10.97 3.38
N TYR A 182 -12.16 -10.39 2.18
CA TYR A 182 -12.76 -9.07 1.98
C TYR A 182 -14.23 -9.05 2.39
N ARG A 183 -14.99 -10.10 2.07
CA ARG A 183 -16.40 -10.23 2.48
C ARG A 183 -16.51 -10.33 4.01
N ALA A 184 -15.68 -11.13 4.65
CA ALA A 184 -15.66 -11.31 6.11
C ALA A 184 -15.24 -10.04 6.89
N MET A 185 -14.58 -9.08 6.24
CA MET A 185 -14.14 -7.80 6.83
C MET A 185 -14.96 -6.60 6.39
N ASP A 186 -16.04 -6.81 5.63
CA ASP A 186 -16.88 -5.74 5.07
C ASP A 186 -16.03 -4.70 4.31
N MET A 187 -15.30 -5.16 3.29
CA MET A 187 -14.43 -4.35 2.42
C MET A 187 -14.97 -4.35 0.97
N PRO A 188 -16.12 -3.74 0.71
CA PRO A 188 -16.87 -3.89 -0.55
C PRO A 188 -16.07 -3.43 -1.77
N PHE A 189 -15.34 -2.33 -1.68
CA PHE A 189 -14.50 -1.81 -2.76
C PHE A 189 -13.48 -2.85 -3.26
N TRP A 190 -12.78 -3.52 -2.33
CA TRP A 190 -11.78 -4.53 -2.69
C TRP A 190 -12.41 -5.86 -3.12
N LEU A 191 -13.56 -6.18 -2.54
CA LEU A 191 -14.33 -7.36 -2.92
C LEU A 191 -14.76 -7.27 -4.39
N GLU A 192 -15.33 -6.12 -4.80
CA GLU A 192 -15.76 -5.88 -6.17
C GLU A 192 -14.59 -6.01 -7.18
N GLN A 193 -13.43 -5.44 -6.85
CA GLN A 193 -12.24 -5.57 -7.68
C GLN A 193 -11.76 -7.02 -7.81
N ALA A 194 -11.73 -7.77 -6.71
CA ALA A 194 -11.30 -9.15 -6.74
C ALA A 194 -12.29 -10.05 -7.52
N GLU A 195 -13.58 -9.80 -7.41
CA GLU A 195 -14.60 -10.49 -8.18
C GLU A 195 -14.55 -10.14 -9.68
N ALA A 196 -14.20 -8.88 -10.01
CA ALA A 196 -13.98 -8.46 -11.40
C ALA A 196 -12.80 -9.21 -12.04
N GLU A 197 -11.69 -9.35 -11.31
CA GLU A 197 -10.53 -10.12 -11.76
C GLU A 197 -10.86 -11.63 -11.92
N MET A 198 -11.67 -12.20 -11.02
CA MET A 198 -12.13 -13.59 -11.15
C MET A 198 -12.98 -13.82 -12.40
N ARG A 199 -13.86 -12.88 -12.75
CA ARG A 199 -14.67 -12.98 -13.99
C ARG A 199 -13.80 -13.03 -15.24
N GLN A 200 -12.62 -12.42 -15.25
CA GLN A 200 -11.68 -12.48 -16.37
C GLN A 200 -10.96 -13.83 -16.52
N LEU A 201 -11.11 -14.74 -15.56
CA LEU A 201 -10.62 -16.10 -15.65
C LEU A 201 -11.58 -17.03 -16.40
N GLN A 202 -12.82 -16.64 -16.61
CA GLN A 202 -13.83 -17.44 -17.33
C GLN A 202 -13.63 -17.35 -18.83
#